data_c8e41a244803f5fb710cecaccd6ada4b
#
_entry.id   c8e41a244803f5fb710cecaccd6ada4b
#
_cell.length_a   1.000
_cell.length_b   1.000
_cell.length_c   1.000
_cell.angle_alpha   90.00
_cell.angle_beta   90.00
_cell.angle_gamma   90.00
#
_symmetry.space_group_name_H-M   'P 1'
#
loop_
_entity.id
_entity.type
_entity.pdbx_description
1 polymer ?
#
loop_
_entity_poly.entity_id
_entity_poly.type
_entity_poly.pdbx_seq_one_letter_code
_entity_poly.pdbx_strand_id
1 'polypeptide(L)'
;MEDKRKYKILLCEDDSNLGLVLKNYLELDEYEVTLERDGRLGLAAFQRERFDMCLLDVMMPNMDGFALAEEIRNIDPDIPLFFLSAKTLKDDIITGYKLGADDY
;
A
#
# COMPACT_ATOMS: atom_id res chain seq x y z
N MET A 1 -19.19 -24.81 -7.76
CA MET A 1 -18.27 -23.96 -8.45
C MET A 1 -17.41 -23.17 -7.49
N GLU A 2 -16.16 -23.07 -7.81
CA GLU A 2 -15.19 -22.42 -7.00
C GLU A 2 -15.31 -20.91 -7.06
N ASP A 3 -15.16 -20.24 -5.93
CA ASP A 3 -15.15 -18.79 -5.89
C ASP A 3 -13.85 -18.28 -6.52
N LYS A 4 -13.98 -17.45 -7.52
CA LYS A 4 -12.84 -16.87 -8.24
C LYS A 4 -12.53 -15.46 -7.80
N ARG A 5 -12.98 -15.05 -6.61
CA ARG A 5 -12.70 -13.71 -6.12
C ARG A 5 -11.21 -13.47 -6.04
N LYS A 6 -10.78 -12.38 -6.62
CA LYS A 6 -9.38 -11.98 -6.57
C LYS A 6 -9.05 -11.30 -5.26
N TYR A 7 -7.82 -11.44 -4.82
CA TYR A 7 -7.31 -10.64 -3.72
C TYR A 7 -7.14 -9.20 -4.18
N LYS A 8 -7.57 -8.27 -3.34
CA LYS A 8 -7.53 -6.86 -3.65
C LYS A 8 -6.37 -6.18 -2.96
N ILE A 9 -5.57 -5.47 -3.73
CA ILE A 9 -4.39 -4.78 -3.23
C ILE A 9 -4.56 -3.29 -3.41
N LEU A 10 -4.32 -2.54 -2.33
CA LEU A 10 -4.19 -1.10 -2.42
C LEU A 10 -2.71 -0.79 -2.63
N LEU A 11 -2.40 -0.20 -3.77
CA LEU A 11 -1.03 0.19 -4.12
C LEU A 11 -0.96 1.71 -4.17
N CYS A 12 -0.13 2.28 -3.31
CA CYS A 12 0.07 3.73 -3.27
C CYS A 12 1.48 4.06 -3.71
N GLU A 13 1.60 4.73 -4.85
CA GLU A 13 2.88 5.06 -5.46
C GLU A 13 2.72 6.32 -6.29
N ASP A 14 3.47 7.37 -5.98
CA ASP A 14 3.32 8.65 -6.68
C ASP A 14 4.06 8.70 -8.03
N ASP A 15 5.04 7.84 -8.24
CA ASP A 15 5.70 7.74 -9.55
C ASP A 15 4.77 7.02 -10.52
N SER A 16 4.28 7.77 -11.53
CA SER A 16 3.31 7.24 -12.48
C SER A 16 3.80 5.99 -13.21
N ASN A 17 5.05 6.02 -13.65
CA ASN A 17 5.59 4.90 -14.41
C ASN A 17 5.76 3.67 -13.53
N LEU A 18 6.36 3.85 -12.36
CA LEU A 18 6.56 2.74 -11.44
C LEU A 18 5.23 2.18 -10.96
N GLY A 19 4.28 3.06 -10.63
CA GLY A 19 2.96 2.62 -10.20
C GLY A 19 2.27 1.75 -11.23
N LEU A 20 2.31 2.17 -12.51
CA LEU A 20 1.70 1.38 -13.58
C LEU A 20 2.41 0.05 -13.80
N VAL A 21 3.75 0.05 -13.74
CA VAL A 21 4.50 -1.18 -13.90
C VAL A 21 4.14 -2.18 -12.81
N LEU A 22 4.11 -1.72 -11.57
CA LEU A 22 3.77 -2.59 -10.44
C LEU A 22 2.33 -3.09 -10.54
N LYS A 23 1.41 -2.20 -10.88
CA LYS A 23 0.01 -2.57 -11.04
C LYS A 23 -0.14 -3.65 -12.10
N ASN A 24 0.47 -3.44 -13.27
CA ASN A 24 0.39 -4.41 -14.36
C ASN A 24 1.00 -5.75 -13.98
N TYR A 25 2.14 -5.71 -13.29
CA TYR A 25 2.80 -6.92 -12.84
C TYR A 25 1.93 -7.73 -11.89
N LEU A 26 1.32 -7.05 -10.92
CA LEU A 26 0.46 -7.72 -9.96
C LEU A 26 -0.82 -8.23 -10.62
N GLU A 27 -1.35 -7.51 -11.59
CA GLU A 27 -2.55 -7.96 -12.29
C GLU A 27 -2.29 -9.18 -13.16
N LEU A 28 -1.06 -9.36 -13.62
CA LEU A 28 -0.70 -10.60 -14.32
C LEU A 28 -0.80 -11.81 -13.39
N ASP A 29 -0.59 -11.61 -12.11
CA ASP A 29 -0.71 -12.65 -11.10
C ASP A 29 -2.13 -12.72 -10.54
N GLU A 30 -3.08 -12.14 -11.24
CA GLU A 30 -4.51 -12.19 -10.95
C GLU A 30 -4.93 -11.47 -9.68
N TYR A 31 -4.14 -10.50 -9.21
CA TYR A 31 -4.59 -9.60 -8.16
C TYR A 31 -5.42 -8.48 -8.75
N GLU A 32 -6.35 -7.98 -7.97
CA GLU A 32 -7.10 -6.78 -8.35
C GLU A 32 -6.45 -5.59 -7.64
N VAL A 33 -5.95 -4.63 -8.40
CA VAL A 33 -5.13 -3.55 -7.85
C VAL A 33 -5.81 -2.21 -8.01
N THR A 34 -5.92 -1.48 -6.91
CA THR A 34 -6.32 -0.07 -6.92
C THR A 34 -5.06 0.75 -6.69
N LEU A 35 -4.70 1.55 -7.69
CA LEU A 35 -3.50 2.39 -7.63
C LEU A 35 -3.90 3.82 -7.29
N GLU A 36 -3.34 4.35 -6.20
CA GLU A 36 -3.50 5.74 -5.83
C GLU A 36 -2.15 6.43 -5.78
N ARG A 37 -2.10 7.72 -6.07
CA ARG A 37 -0.85 8.43 -6.24
C ARG A 37 -0.43 9.29 -5.07
N ASP A 38 -1.24 9.35 -4.04
CA ASP A 38 -0.86 10.03 -2.81
C ASP A 38 -1.56 9.38 -1.63
N GLY A 39 -1.10 9.74 -0.43
CA GLY A 39 -1.58 9.09 0.77
C GLY A 39 -3.03 9.43 1.09
N ARG A 40 -3.49 10.63 0.74
CA ARG A 40 -4.87 11.01 1.00
C ARG A 40 -5.83 10.23 0.12
N LEU A 41 -5.49 10.08 -1.15
CA LEU A 41 -6.30 9.29 -2.07
C LEU A 41 -6.27 7.82 -1.66
N GLY A 42 -5.11 7.36 -1.18
CA GLY A 42 -4.99 6.00 -0.65
C GLY A 42 -5.88 5.76 0.54
N LEU A 43 -5.91 6.70 1.48
CA LEU A 43 -6.77 6.58 2.65
C LEU A 43 -8.26 6.59 2.25
N ALA A 44 -8.63 7.47 1.32
CA ALA A 44 -10.00 7.52 0.83
C ALA A 44 -10.40 6.18 0.19
N ALA A 45 -9.51 5.59 -0.60
CA ALA A 45 -9.77 4.29 -1.20
C ALA A 45 -9.94 3.21 -0.12
N PHE A 46 -9.07 3.24 0.88
CA PHE A 46 -9.12 2.24 1.96
C PHE A 46 -10.42 2.34 2.76
N GLN A 47 -10.94 3.55 2.93
CA GLN A 47 -12.20 3.76 3.64
C GLN A 47 -13.41 3.37 2.80
N ARG A 48 -13.28 3.40 1.48
CA ARG A 48 -14.38 3.16 0.55
C ARG A 48 -14.52 1.70 0.14
N GLU A 49 -13.40 0.99 0.06
CA GLU A 49 -13.36 -0.38 -0.43
C GLU A 49 -12.67 -1.29 0.57
N ARG A 50 -12.91 -2.57 0.40
CA ARG A 50 -12.22 -3.58 1.19
C ARG A 50 -10.98 -4.04 0.45
N PHE A 51 -9.87 -4.14 1.16
CA PHE A 51 -8.60 -4.65 0.61
C PHE A 51 -8.08 -5.81 1.43
N ASP A 52 -7.26 -6.62 0.79
CA ASP A 52 -6.63 -7.77 1.43
C ASP A 52 -5.16 -7.49 1.77
N MET A 53 -4.57 -6.48 1.16
CA MET A 53 -3.17 -6.12 1.38
C MET A 53 -2.93 -4.69 0.93
N CYS A 54 -1.95 -4.04 1.56
CA CYS A 54 -1.52 -2.70 1.19
C CYS A 54 -0.04 -2.69 0.84
N LEU A 55 0.29 -2.03 -0.26
CA LEU A 55 1.67 -1.75 -0.66
C LEU A 55 1.80 -0.23 -0.75
N LEU A 56 2.61 0.36 0.11
CA LEU A 56 2.66 1.81 0.29
C LEU A 56 4.06 2.34 0.04
N ASP A 57 4.20 3.29 -0.88
CA ASP A 57 5.45 4.03 -1.00
C ASP A 57 5.59 4.95 0.20
N VAL A 58 6.80 5.14 0.67
CA VAL A 58 7.05 6.01 1.82
C VAL A 58 6.89 7.48 1.44
N MET A 59 7.46 7.86 0.31
CA MET A 59 7.50 9.28 -0.10
C MET A 59 6.39 9.60 -1.07
N MET A 60 5.34 10.22 -0.57
CA MET A 60 4.21 10.65 -1.38
C MET A 60 3.76 12.04 -0.98
N PRO A 61 3.15 12.80 -1.90
CA PRO A 61 2.61 14.11 -1.54
C PRO A 61 1.35 13.99 -0.68
N ASN A 62 1.03 15.04 0.01
CA ASN A 62 -0.15 15.22 0.86
C ASN A 62 -0.16 14.38 2.12
N MET A 63 0.15 13.10 2.03
CA MET A 63 0.24 12.21 3.19
C MET A 63 1.24 11.12 2.83
N ASP A 64 2.35 11.03 3.56
CA ASP A 64 3.36 10.02 3.24
C ASP A 64 2.92 8.62 3.65
N GLY A 65 3.71 7.62 3.24
CA GLY A 65 3.35 6.22 3.48
C GLY A 65 3.28 5.85 4.95
N PHE A 66 4.13 6.44 5.78
CA PHE A 66 4.09 6.15 7.22
C PHE A 66 2.83 6.71 7.87
N ALA A 67 2.44 7.94 7.51
CA ALA A 67 1.21 8.52 8.02
C ALA A 67 -0.01 7.75 7.54
N LEU A 68 0.00 7.33 6.28
CA LEU A 68 -1.07 6.51 5.74
C LEU A 68 -1.16 5.18 6.46
N ALA A 69 -0.03 4.53 6.72
CA ALA A 69 -0.01 3.26 7.43
C ALA A 69 -0.62 3.39 8.82
N GLU A 70 -0.33 4.49 9.51
CA GLU A 70 -0.89 4.74 10.83
C GLU A 70 -2.42 4.83 10.76
N GLU A 71 -2.95 5.56 9.78
CA GLU A 71 -4.38 5.66 9.61
C GLU A 71 -5.01 4.32 9.26
N ILE A 72 -4.37 3.56 8.39
CA ILE A 72 -4.85 2.23 8.02
C ILE A 72 -4.88 1.31 9.24
N ARG A 73 -3.83 1.34 10.06
CA ARG A 73 -3.77 0.52 11.28
C ARG A 73 -4.85 0.87 12.30
N ASN A 74 -5.29 2.13 12.30
CA ASN A 74 -6.40 2.51 13.17
C ASN A 74 -7.73 1.92 12.69
N ILE A 75 -7.85 1.68 11.39
CA ILE A 75 -9.06 1.09 10.80
C ILE A 75 -8.99 -0.44 10.85
N ASP A 76 -7.86 -1.00 10.47
CA ASP A 76 -7.65 -2.44 10.42
C ASP A 76 -6.25 -2.78 10.96
N PRO A 77 -6.15 -3.23 12.20
CA PRO A 77 -4.84 -3.53 12.78
C PRO A 77 -4.18 -4.76 12.22
N ASP A 78 -4.89 -5.58 11.45
CA ASP A 78 -4.38 -6.89 11.02
C ASP A 78 -4.06 -7.02 9.54
N ILE A 79 -4.47 -6.07 8.71
CA ILE A 79 -4.23 -6.19 7.27
C ILE A 79 -2.73 -6.24 6.96
N PRO A 80 -2.27 -7.16 6.11
CA PRO A 80 -0.87 -7.15 5.66
C PRO A 80 -0.53 -5.83 4.99
N LEU A 81 0.58 -5.24 5.40
CA LEU A 81 0.97 -3.92 4.94
C LEU A 81 2.48 -3.91 4.76
N PHE A 82 2.92 -3.55 3.56
CA PHE A 82 4.33 -3.52 3.19
C PHE A 82 4.69 -2.15 2.67
N PHE A 83 5.90 -1.70 2.95
CA PHE A 83 6.39 -0.44 2.40
C PHE A 83 7.24 -0.70 1.17
N LEU A 84 7.02 0.14 0.16
CA LEU A 84 7.86 0.20 -1.03
C LEU A 84 8.74 1.43 -0.89
N SER A 85 10.04 1.27 -0.92
CA SER A 85 10.90 2.42 -0.81
C SER A 85 12.24 2.17 -1.47
N ALA A 86 12.70 3.16 -2.21
CA ALA A 86 14.06 3.16 -2.72
C ALA A 86 15.05 3.59 -1.64
N LYS A 87 14.56 4.12 -0.53
CA LYS A 87 15.42 4.53 0.57
C LYS A 87 15.86 3.34 1.39
N THR A 88 17.14 3.33 1.71
CA THR A 88 17.72 2.27 2.54
C THR A 88 18.19 2.81 3.87
N LEU A 89 17.75 4.01 4.25
CA LEU A 89 18.17 4.63 5.50
C LEU A 89 17.63 3.83 6.68
N LYS A 90 18.50 3.58 7.62
CA LYS A 90 18.19 2.79 8.80
C LYS A 90 16.99 3.37 9.57
N ASP A 91 16.93 4.70 9.66
CA ASP A 91 15.85 5.36 10.39
C ASP A 91 14.50 5.11 9.75
N ASP A 92 14.42 5.07 8.42
CA ASP A 92 13.18 4.77 7.72
C ASP A 92 12.74 3.33 7.98
N ILE A 93 13.69 2.41 8.01
CA ILE A 93 13.39 1.01 8.30
C ILE A 93 12.83 0.86 9.71
N ILE A 94 13.46 1.52 10.67
CA ILE A 94 13.01 1.47 12.06
C ILE A 94 11.61 2.06 12.19
N THR A 95 11.36 3.19 11.53
CA THR A 95 10.05 3.82 11.55
C THR A 95 8.99 2.90 10.96
N GLY A 96 9.31 2.20 9.86
CA GLY A 96 8.41 1.24 9.26
C GLY A 96 7.99 0.15 10.22
N TYR A 97 8.94 -0.43 10.92
CA TYR A 97 8.63 -1.48 11.90
C TYR A 97 7.80 -0.95 13.07
N LYS A 98 8.07 0.27 13.52
CA LYS A 98 7.30 0.86 14.61
C LYS A 98 5.83 1.07 14.25
N LEU A 99 5.53 1.24 12.96
CA LEU A 99 4.17 1.38 12.48
C LEU A 99 3.49 0.04 12.22
N GLY A 100 4.16 -1.05 12.52
CA GLY A 100 3.57 -2.37 12.41
C GLY A 100 3.59 -2.95 11.01
N ALA A 101 4.56 -2.59 10.19
CA ALA A 101 4.71 -3.18 8.87
C ALA A 101 5.10 -4.65 8.99
N ASP A 102 4.57 -5.46 8.10
CA ASP A 102 4.90 -6.89 8.06
C ASP A 102 6.25 -7.11 7.39
N ASP A 103 6.61 -6.20 6.48
CA ASP A 103 7.88 -6.25 5.79
C ASP A 103 8.18 -4.86 5.25
N TYR A 104 9.43 -4.65 4.84
CA TYR A 104 9.87 -3.35 4.37
C TYR A 104 10.47 -3.46 2.97
#